data_66d3006745e6e221bbbb5e1bf5c55ea1
#
_entry.id   66d3006745e6e221bbbb5e1bf5c55ea1
#
_cell.length_a   1.000
_cell.length_b   1.000
_cell.length_c   1.000
_cell.angle_alpha   90.00
_cell.angle_beta   90.00
_cell.angle_gamma   90.00
#
_symmetry.space_group_name_H-M   'P 1'
#
loop_
_entity.id
_entity.type
_entity.pdbx_description
1 polymer ?
#
loop_
_entity_poly.entity_id
_entity_poly.type
_entity_poly.pdbx_seq_one_letter_code
_entity_poly.pdbx_strand_id
1 'polypeptide(L)'
;MKILKAKTSHPKKKTFLISDLVFIKKDPLPALMNGEQMIDPIEIEQHEISPVTRYGAGGVIYKEKKYSTYKGSQRINAAIQLGYDAIEGILIND
;
A
#
# COMPACT_ATOMS: atom_id res chain seq x y z
N MET A 1 -1.53 11.91 -11.52
CA MET A 1 -1.31 11.00 -10.37
C MET A 1 0.14 11.05 -9.93
N LYS A 2 0.37 11.24 -8.64
CA LYS A 2 1.72 11.30 -8.08
C LYS A 2 2.10 9.92 -7.52
N ILE A 3 3.15 9.31 -8.05
CA ILE A 3 3.57 7.95 -7.71
C ILE A 3 4.90 7.98 -6.97
N LEU A 4 4.98 7.33 -5.82
CA LEU A 4 6.24 7.15 -5.10
C LEU A 4 6.97 5.95 -5.70
N LYS A 5 8.03 6.23 -6.44
CA LYS A 5 8.80 5.21 -7.15
C LYS A 5 9.97 4.71 -6.32
N ALA A 6 10.27 3.42 -6.44
CA ALA A 6 11.45 2.81 -5.85
C ALA A 6 12.64 2.91 -6.80
N LYS A 7 13.83 3.15 -6.24
CA LYS A 7 15.06 3.22 -7.02
C LYS A 7 15.45 1.86 -7.59
N THR A 8 15.29 0.80 -6.79
CA THR A 8 15.64 -0.56 -7.19
C THR A 8 14.67 -1.08 -8.24
N SER A 9 15.21 -1.61 -9.33
CA SER A 9 14.42 -2.28 -10.34
C SER A 9 14.12 -3.72 -9.92
N HIS A 10 12.90 -4.18 -10.17
CA HIS A 10 12.47 -5.53 -9.87
C HIS A 10 11.48 -6.00 -10.94
N PRO A 11 11.61 -7.24 -11.45
CA PRO A 11 10.76 -7.73 -12.54
C PRO A 11 9.27 -7.80 -12.17
N LYS A 12 8.94 -7.91 -10.89
CA LYS A 12 7.56 -7.95 -10.40
C LYS A 12 7.08 -6.62 -9.83
N LYS A 13 7.87 -5.57 -9.96
CA LYS A 13 7.50 -4.26 -9.45
C LYS A 13 6.30 -3.70 -10.19
N LYS A 14 5.29 -3.30 -9.45
CA LYS A 14 4.05 -2.71 -9.97
C LYS A 14 3.67 -1.48 -9.18
N THR A 15 2.80 -0.66 -9.75
CA THR A 15 2.24 0.51 -9.07
C THR A 15 0.91 0.12 -8.43
N PHE A 16 0.77 0.45 -7.15
CA PHE A 16 -0.45 0.21 -6.39
C PHE A 16 -1.03 1.53 -5.91
N LEU A 17 -2.33 1.71 -6.09
CA LEU A 17 -3.02 2.85 -5.49
C LEU A 17 -3.03 2.69 -3.97
N ILE A 18 -2.67 3.75 -3.26
CA ILE A 18 -2.66 3.72 -1.79
C ILE A 18 -4.06 3.45 -1.26
N SER A 19 -5.10 3.94 -1.95
CA SER A 19 -6.49 3.68 -1.58
C SER A 19 -6.89 2.21 -1.66
N ASP A 20 -6.15 1.38 -2.40
CA ASP A 20 -6.40 -0.06 -2.52
C ASP A 20 -5.65 -0.88 -1.47
N LEU A 21 -4.83 -0.25 -0.65
CA LEU A 21 -3.99 -0.93 0.31
C LEU A 21 -4.55 -0.83 1.72
N VAL A 22 -4.46 -1.94 2.45
CA VAL A 22 -4.64 -1.97 3.89
C VAL A 22 -3.25 -1.86 4.53
N PHE A 23 -3.08 -0.93 5.43
CA PHE A 23 -1.82 -0.69 6.13
C PHE A 23 -2.09 -0.20 7.54
N ILE A 24 -1.06 -0.25 8.39
CA ILE A 24 -1.16 0.19 9.77
C ILE A 24 -0.79 1.67 9.85
N LYS A 25 -1.52 2.42 10.66
CA LYS A 25 -1.16 3.81 10.95
C LYS A 25 0.09 3.82 11.81
N LYS A 26 1.19 4.30 11.25
CA LYS A 26 2.48 4.44 11.92
C LYS A 26 3.07 5.81 11.62
N ASP A 27 4.10 6.17 12.39
CA ASP A 27 4.86 7.39 12.10
C ASP A 27 5.48 7.29 10.70
N PRO A 28 5.41 8.37 9.90
CA PRO A 28 6.02 8.37 8.59
C PRO A 28 7.53 8.15 8.66
N LEU A 29 8.07 7.42 7.67
CA LEU A 29 9.50 7.15 7.62
C LEU A 29 10.29 8.47 7.49
N PRO A 30 11.17 8.80 8.45
CA PRO A 30 11.86 10.09 8.45
C PRO A 30 12.68 10.35 7.18
N ALA A 31 13.33 9.33 6.64
CA ALA A 31 14.14 9.46 5.43
C ALA A 31 13.32 10.01 4.26
N LEU A 32 12.10 9.51 4.05
CA LEU A 32 11.22 9.98 2.99
C LEU A 32 10.71 11.39 3.27
N MET A 33 10.43 11.70 4.52
CA MET A 33 9.99 13.05 4.93
C MET A 33 11.10 14.09 4.69
N ASN A 34 12.35 13.66 4.74
CA ASN A 34 13.52 14.50 4.47
C ASN A 34 13.86 14.60 2.97
N GLY A 35 13.06 14.01 2.10
CA GLY A 35 13.26 14.08 0.65
C GLY A 35 14.16 12.99 0.08
N GLU A 36 14.53 11.99 0.86
CA GLU A 36 15.30 10.86 0.34
C GLU A 36 14.43 9.97 -0.53
N GLN A 37 15.05 9.33 -1.51
CA GLN A 37 14.38 8.44 -2.43
C GLN A 37 14.10 7.09 -1.77
N MET A 38 12.92 6.52 -2.03
CA MET A 38 12.63 5.14 -1.63
C MET A 38 13.54 4.19 -2.41
N ILE A 39 14.27 3.35 -1.71
CA ILE A 39 15.24 2.45 -2.34
C ILE A 39 14.54 1.21 -2.91
N ASP A 40 13.90 0.45 -2.06
CA ASP A 40 13.24 -0.79 -2.47
C ASP A 40 11.71 -0.61 -2.55
N PRO A 41 11.04 -1.31 -3.48
CA PRO A 41 9.59 -1.35 -3.49
C PRO A 41 9.06 -1.99 -2.20
N ILE A 42 7.87 -1.59 -1.76
CA ILE A 42 7.27 -2.18 -0.57
C ILE A 42 6.78 -3.61 -0.85
N GLU A 43 6.77 -4.44 0.16
CA GLU A 43 6.23 -5.79 0.09
C GLU A 43 4.72 -5.76 0.33
N ILE A 44 3.96 -6.32 -0.60
CA ILE A 44 2.50 -6.33 -0.57
C ILE A 44 1.99 -7.75 -0.62
N GLU A 45 1.05 -8.08 0.24
CA GLU A 45 0.35 -9.36 0.24
C GLU A 45 -0.98 -9.22 -0.48
N GLN A 46 -1.27 -10.18 -1.34
CA GLN A 46 -2.56 -10.29 -2.00
C GLN A 46 -3.43 -11.26 -1.21
N HIS A 47 -4.68 -10.86 -0.95
CA HIS A 47 -5.67 -11.69 -0.28
C HIS A 47 -6.76 -12.08 -1.26
N GLU A 48 -7.24 -13.32 -1.16
CA GLU A 48 -8.45 -13.72 -1.86
C GLU A 48 -9.63 -12.96 -1.26
N ILE A 49 -10.36 -12.27 -2.13
CA ILE A 49 -11.61 -11.65 -1.73
C ILE A 49 -12.64 -12.78 -1.70
N SER A 50 -13.04 -13.17 -0.49
CA SER A 50 -14.15 -14.09 -0.35
C SER A 50 -15.40 -13.47 -0.97
N PRO A 51 -16.14 -14.20 -1.81
CA PRO A 51 -17.41 -13.69 -2.34
C PRO A 51 -18.49 -13.56 -1.26
N VAL A 52 -18.17 -13.93 -0.02
CA VAL A 52 -19.11 -13.76 1.08
C VAL A 52 -19.28 -12.29 1.40
N THR A 53 -20.41 -11.77 1.03
CA THR A 53 -20.83 -10.43 1.38
C THR A 53 -21.18 -10.43 2.87
N ARG A 54 -20.44 -9.68 3.66
CA ARG A 54 -20.79 -9.48 5.07
C ARG A 54 -21.82 -8.37 5.16
N TYR A 55 -22.96 -8.70 5.74
CA TYR A 55 -23.97 -7.71 6.05
C TYR A 55 -23.76 -7.22 7.47
N GLY A 56 -23.50 -5.94 7.65
CA GLY A 56 -23.55 -5.30 8.95
C GLY A 56 -24.99 -5.06 9.39
N ALA A 57 -25.17 -4.61 10.62
CA ALA A 57 -26.47 -4.18 11.11
C ALA A 57 -27.04 -3.09 10.19
N GLY A 58 -28.20 -3.32 9.59
CA GLY A 58 -28.78 -2.41 8.62
C GLY A 58 -28.53 -2.75 7.15
N GLY A 59 -27.90 -3.89 6.85
CA GLY A 59 -27.70 -4.37 5.48
C GLY A 59 -26.58 -3.69 4.71
N VAL A 60 -25.62 -3.08 5.39
CA VAL A 60 -24.46 -2.43 4.74
C VAL A 60 -23.46 -3.49 4.28
N ILE A 61 -23.06 -3.41 3.00
CA ILE A 61 -22.08 -4.30 2.40
C ILE A 61 -20.70 -3.66 2.55
N TYR A 62 -19.78 -4.35 3.23
CA TYR A 62 -18.40 -3.90 3.36
C TYR A 62 -17.55 -4.52 2.25
N LYS A 63 -16.85 -3.68 1.48
CA LYS A 63 -15.84 -4.15 0.53
C LYS A 63 -14.54 -4.40 1.27
N GLU A 64 -14.06 -5.64 1.24
CA GLU A 64 -12.74 -5.96 1.74
C GLU A 64 -11.68 -5.57 0.70
N LYS A 65 -10.59 -4.96 1.16
CA LYS A 65 -9.48 -4.60 0.27
C LYS A 65 -8.66 -5.85 -0.04
N LYS A 66 -8.24 -5.96 -1.31
CA LYS A 66 -7.54 -7.12 -1.83
C LYS A 66 -6.07 -7.18 -1.44
N TYR A 67 -5.46 -6.06 -1.15
CA TYR A 67 -4.02 -5.95 -0.90
C TYR A 67 -3.75 -5.37 0.48
N SER A 68 -2.70 -5.89 1.13
CA SER A 68 -2.25 -5.34 2.39
C SER A 68 -0.74 -5.28 2.46
N THR A 69 -0.22 -4.40 3.28
CA THR A 69 1.19 -4.34 3.60
C THR A 69 1.36 -4.05 5.09
N TYR A 70 2.22 -4.79 5.73
CA TYR A 70 2.56 -4.57 7.14
C TYR A 70 3.86 -3.78 7.25
N LYS A 71 4.91 -4.31 6.62
CA LYS A 71 6.26 -3.72 6.69
C LYS A 71 6.38 -2.39 5.96
N GLY A 72 5.56 -2.18 4.93
CA GLY A 72 5.57 -0.94 4.15
C GLY A 72 4.76 0.21 4.75
N SER A 73 4.17 0.02 5.93
CA SER A 73 3.25 1.00 6.52
C SER A 73 3.88 2.36 6.78
N GLN A 74 5.13 2.41 7.27
CA GLN A 74 5.82 3.68 7.49
C GLN A 74 6.05 4.45 6.19
N ARG A 75 6.39 3.75 5.12
CA ARG A 75 6.59 4.37 3.80
C ARG A 75 5.26 4.85 3.20
N ILE A 76 4.19 4.11 3.41
CA ILE A 76 2.86 4.54 2.95
C ILE A 76 2.39 5.78 3.71
N ASN A 77 2.57 5.81 5.04
CA ASN A 77 2.21 6.99 5.82
C ASN A 77 3.00 8.22 5.39
N ALA A 78 4.29 8.07 5.08
CA ALA A 78 5.10 9.14 4.52
C ALA A 78 4.58 9.58 3.14
N ALA A 79 4.26 8.62 2.28
CA ALA A 79 3.73 8.90 0.94
C ALA A 79 2.44 9.72 1.00
N ILE A 80 1.53 9.37 1.90
CA ILE A 80 0.28 10.11 2.09
C ILE A 80 0.56 11.56 2.49
N GLN A 81 1.44 11.76 3.47
CA GLN A 81 1.78 13.11 3.93
C GLN A 81 2.47 13.95 2.87
N LEU A 82 3.24 13.31 1.98
CA LEU A 82 3.91 13.98 0.87
C LEU A 82 3.01 14.17 -0.37
N GLY A 83 1.77 13.71 -0.31
CA GLY A 83 0.79 13.91 -1.37
C GLY A 83 0.85 12.89 -2.51
N TYR A 84 1.44 11.74 -2.29
CA TYR A 84 1.43 10.66 -3.28
C TYR A 84 0.09 9.91 -3.28
N ASP A 85 -0.35 9.49 -4.47
CA ASP A 85 -1.58 8.73 -4.67
C ASP A 85 -1.31 7.23 -4.79
N ALA A 86 -0.11 6.88 -5.22
CA ALA A 86 0.28 5.50 -5.49
C ALA A 86 1.73 5.26 -5.06
N ILE A 87 2.08 4.00 -4.91
CA ILE A 87 3.41 3.57 -4.48
C ILE A 87 3.82 2.31 -5.24
N GLU A 88 5.10 2.20 -5.56
CA GLU A 88 5.64 0.99 -6.18
C GLU A 88 5.85 -0.10 -5.14
N GLY A 89 5.39 -1.31 -5.46
CA GLY A 89 5.50 -2.46 -4.59
C GLY A 89 5.61 -3.76 -5.37
N ILE A 90 5.84 -4.84 -4.65
CA ILE A 90 5.90 -6.20 -5.18
C ILE A 90 4.94 -7.10 -4.41
N LEU A 91 4.27 -8.01 -5.12
CA LEU A 91 3.45 -9.03 -4.49
C LEU A 91 4.36 -10.17 -4.01
N ILE A 92 4.38 -10.43 -2.70
CA ILE A 92 5.29 -11.42 -2.11
C ILE A 92 4.70 -12.82 -2.03
N ASN A 93 3.38 -12.96 -2.18
CA ASN A 93 2.68 -14.25 -2.14
C ASN A 93 2.00 -14.57 -3.47
N ASP A 94 2.56 -14.05 -4.52
CA ASP A 94 2.08 -14.28 -5.88
C ASP A 94 2.51 -15.66 -6.40
#